data_20426d2e413faa237bee027b17dad763
#
_entry.id   20426d2e413faa237bee027b17dad763
#
_cell.length_a   1.000
_cell.length_b   1.000
_cell.length_c   1.000
_cell.angle_alpha   90.00
_cell.angle_beta   90.00
_cell.angle_gamma   90.00
#
_symmetry.space_group_name_H-M   'P 1'
#
loop_
_entity.id
_entity.type
_entity.pdbx_description
1 polymer ?
#
loop_
_entity_poly.entity_id
_entity_poly.type
_entity_poly.pdbx_seq_one_letter_code
_entity_poly.pdbx_strand_id
1 'polypeptide(L)'
;MKTCKKQRRKAPTPELLNELVWEILIRLPVESLLRFKHVSKAWHAIISDPWFIQSHLQLSASRWEERPSLLITPHCLDRVIKGENWPTTFSSSIFFYRDVVTLPESSRNVLPGRVNLSVGFGRDPRTGMYKVVRSFFRPRDRKTGIFNMGMEVCTLGGGGGRHCWRETAADPPYPVEAWVTAQSVKGAVYWTIDISHLKPRPHSLLRFGLEDEAFRMTNLPDSLATGDGVFFNLNVMRGELCLTDNPVGEPDDHPVMIWILVEDNGPRSVWEPRYKLNLTVPCQPLSILPDGAVLISLFDKLRRYDPQSKELTVVCELDSLRFRRASRSRRPALKNLHFFNVIPYTESLVPLVVRSS
;
A
#
# COMPACT_ATOMS: atom_id res chain seq x y z
N MET A 1 -58.82 47.88 18.02
CA MET A 1 -57.94 47.77 16.86
C MET A 1 -57.07 46.47 16.97
N LYS A 2 -57.39 45.46 16.18
CA LYS A 2 -56.61 44.18 16.18
C LYS A 2 -55.61 44.32 15.04
N THR A 3 -54.31 44.35 15.38
CA THR A 3 -53.23 44.40 14.42
C THR A 3 -52.98 42.96 13.86
N CYS A 4 -53.30 42.81 12.57
CA CYS A 4 -53.06 41.59 11.81
C CYS A 4 -51.56 41.47 11.49
N LYS A 5 -50.84 40.53 12.14
CA LYS A 5 -49.44 40.21 11.79
C LYS A 5 -49.42 39.43 10.46
N LYS A 6 -48.99 40.09 9.38
CA LYS A 6 -48.68 39.48 8.10
C LYS A 6 -47.51 38.48 8.29
N GLN A 7 -47.79 37.18 8.22
CA GLN A 7 -46.80 36.12 8.11
C GLN A 7 -46.10 36.27 6.75
N ARG A 8 -44.83 36.66 6.75
CA ARG A 8 -43.94 36.55 5.58
C ARG A 8 -43.80 35.10 5.19
N ARG A 9 -44.43 34.68 4.10
CA ARG A 9 -44.11 33.40 3.44
C ARG A 9 -42.66 33.45 3.01
N LYS A 10 -41.81 32.56 3.58
CA LYS A 10 -40.46 32.33 3.08
C LYS A 10 -40.61 31.77 1.65
N ALA A 11 -39.94 32.41 0.71
CA ALA A 11 -39.81 31.87 -0.65
C ALA A 11 -39.18 30.46 -0.58
N PRO A 12 -39.68 29.51 -1.38
CA PRO A 12 -39.09 28.19 -1.40
C PRO A 12 -37.61 28.33 -1.82
N THR A 13 -36.73 27.85 -0.99
CA THR A 13 -35.30 27.72 -1.33
C THR A 13 -35.22 26.82 -2.56
N PRO A 14 -34.54 27.19 -3.65
CA PRO A 14 -34.41 26.33 -4.80
C PRO A 14 -33.71 25.05 -4.37
N GLU A 15 -34.43 23.92 -4.44
CA GLU A 15 -33.84 22.60 -4.19
C GLU A 15 -32.98 22.26 -5.40
N LEU A 16 -31.71 21.91 -5.13
CA LEU A 16 -30.81 21.35 -6.15
C LEU A 16 -31.34 19.98 -6.60
N LEU A 17 -31.36 19.76 -7.90
CA LEU A 17 -31.69 18.46 -8.46
C LEU A 17 -30.71 17.38 -7.90
N ASN A 18 -31.22 16.18 -7.63
CA ASN A 18 -30.42 15.11 -7.05
C ASN A 18 -29.20 14.75 -7.91
N GLU A 19 -29.32 14.87 -9.23
CA GLU A 19 -28.24 14.65 -10.18
C GLU A 19 -27.09 15.65 -9.99
N LEU A 20 -27.42 16.93 -9.76
CA LEU A 20 -26.41 17.94 -9.49
C LEU A 20 -25.75 17.74 -8.12
N VAL A 21 -26.54 17.32 -7.14
CA VAL A 21 -26.00 16.96 -5.81
C VAL A 21 -25.02 15.80 -5.96
N TRP A 22 -25.37 14.77 -6.69
CA TRP A 22 -24.50 13.62 -6.96
C TRP A 22 -23.19 14.04 -7.64
N GLU A 23 -23.28 14.86 -8.70
CA GLU A 23 -22.14 15.38 -9.45
C GLU A 23 -21.19 16.25 -8.60
N ILE A 24 -21.73 16.96 -7.62
CA ILE A 24 -20.92 17.73 -6.67
C ILE A 24 -20.26 16.78 -5.67
N LEU A 25 -21.05 15.90 -5.05
CA LEU A 25 -20.57 15.02 -3.99
C LEU A 25 -19.45 14.09 -4.48
N ILE A 26 -19.59 13.52 -5.68
CA ILE A 26 -18.60 12.57 -6.20
C ILE A 26 -17.19 13.16 -6.39
N ARG A 27 -17.11 14.50 -6.46
CA ARG A 27 -15.84 15.23 -6.61
C ARG A 27 -15.20 15.64 -5.30
N LEU A 28 -15.86 15.41 -4.19
CA LEU A 28 -15.37 15.83 -2.87
C LEU A 28 -14.45 14.80 -2.24
N PRO A 29 -13.49 15.24 -1.41
CA PRO A 29 -12.68 14.34 -0.61
C PRO A 29 -13.52 13.48 0.34
N VAL A 30 -13.07 12.27 0.65
CA VAL A 30 -13.76 11.33 1.56
C VAL A 30 -14.06 11.98 2.92
N GLU A 31 -13.14 12.74 3.47
CA GLU A 31 -13.37 13.45 4.74
C GLU A 31 -14.58 14.39 4.69
N SER A 32 -14.76 15.11 3.60
CA SER A 32 -15.92 15.98 3.39
C SER A 32 -17.21 15.18 3.23
N LEU A 33 -17.16 14.08 2.47
CA LEU A 33 -18.32 13.20 2.28
C LEU A 33 -18.79 12.58 3.58
N LEU A 34 -17.87 12.15 4.44
CA LEU A 34 -18.20 11.60 5.76
C LEU A 34 -18.90 12.66 6.66
N ARG A 35 -18.50 13.91 6.59
CA ARG A 35 -19.18 15.02 7.26
C ARG A 35 -20.57 15.26 6.65
N PHE A 36 -20.68 15.18 5.34
CA PHE A 36 -21.92 15.45 4.62
C PHE A 36 -22.97 14.36 4.76
N LYS A 37 -22.61 13.13 5.15
CA LYS A 37 -23.59 12.12 5.59
C LYS A 37 -24.52 12.59 6.70
N HIS A 38 -24.11 13.58 7.48
CA HIS A 38 -24.88 14.13 8.60
C HIS A 38 -25.75 15.33 8.21
N VAL A 39 -25.68 15.84 6.98
CA VAL A 39 -26.41 17.05 6.54
C VAL A 39 -27.88 16.75 6.29
N SER A 40 -28.19 15.65 5.61
CA SER A 40 -29.58 15.23 5.35
C SER A 40 -29.67 13.71 5.09
N LYS A 41 -30.88 13.15 5.24
CA LYS A 41 -31.16 11.75 4.91
C LYS A 41 -30.90 11.44 3.43
N ALA A 42 -31.19 12.38 2.52
CA ALA A 42 -30.94 12.21 1.09
C ALA A 42 -29.43 12.14 0.79
N TRP A 43 -28.63 13.03 1.35
CA TRP A 43 -27.18 13.00 1.19
C TRP A 43 -26.56 11.75 1.81
N HIS A 44 -27.07 11.33 2.97
CA HIS A 44 -26.64 10.07 3.58
C HIS A 44 -26.91 8.87 2.66
N ALA A 45 -28.11 8.81 2.05
CA ALA A 45 -28.47 7.74 1.12
C ALA A 45 -27.52 7.72 -0.10
N ILE A 46 -27.33 8.88 -0.74
CA ILE A 46 -26.41 9.00 -1.91
C ILE A 46 -25.00 8.54 -1.55
N ILE A 47 -24.41 9.09 -0.48
CA ILE A 47 -23.01 8.80 -0.11
C ILE A 47 -22.81 7.36 0.38
N SER A 48 -23.89 6.68 0.81
CA SER A 48 -23.84 5.29 1.28
C SER A 48 -24.25 4.28 0.20
N ASP A 49 -24.66 4.74 -0.97
CA ASP A 49 -25.01 3.91 -2.10
C ASP A 49 -23.79 3.17 -2.64
N PRO A 50 -23.85 1.84 -2.85
CA PRO A 50 -22.70 1.06 -3.34
C PRO A 50 -22.18 1.53 -4.70
N TRP A 51 -23.08 1.98 -5.58
CA TRP A 51 -22.69 2.48 -6.90
C TRP A 51 -21.95 3.83 -6.80
N PHE A 52 -22.43 4.73 -5.92
CA PHE A 52 -21.74 5.99 -5.62
C PHE A 52 -20.34 5.72 -5.05
N ILE A 53 -20.22 4.81 -4.09
CA ILE A 53 -18.95 4.44 -3.45
C ILE A 53 -17.94 3.92 -4.50
N GLN A 54 -18.41 3.05 -5.39
CA GLN A 54 -17.56 2.49 -6.45
C GLN A 54 -17.14 3.55 -7.48
N SER A 55 -18.08 4.40 -7.89
CA SER A 55 -17.81 5.50 -8.85
C SER A 55 -16.86 6.52 -8.25
N HIS A 56 -17.02 6.86 -6.96
CA HIS A 56 -16.09 7.74 -6.25
C HIS A 56 -14.67 7.16 -6.18
N LEU A 57 -14.54 5.86 -5.90
CA LEU A 57 -13.24 5.19 -5.87
C LEU A 57 -12.56 5.23 -7.24
N GLN A 58 -13.30 4.94 -8.31
CA GLN A 58 -12.78 5.01 -9.68
C GLN A 58 -12.32 6.42 -10.05
N LEU A 59 -13.13 7.43 -9.73
CA LEU A 59 -12.77 8.82 -9.96
C LEU A 59 -11.57 9.25 -9.13
N SER A 60 -11.48 8.81 -7.88
CA SER A 60 -10.34 9.11 -7.00
C SER A 60 -9.06 8.44 -7.51
N ALA A 61 -9.15 7.22 -8.02
CA ALA A 61 -8.03 6.52 -8.64
C ALA A 61 -7.54 7.21 -9.93
N SER A 62 -8.45 7.68 -10.79
CA SER A 62 -8.06 8.42 -12.00
C SER A 62 -7.43 9.79 -11.68
N ARG A 63 -7.95 10.50 -10.70
CA ARG A 63 -7.36 11.77 -10.23
C ARG A 63 -5.99 11.60 -9.58
N TRP A 64 -5.74 10.43 -9.02
CA TRP A 64 -4.44 10.14 -8.44
C TRP A 64 -3.32 10.25 -9.47
N GLU A 65 -3.59 9.90 -10.73
CA GLU A 65 -2.63 10.07 -11.83
C GLU A 65 -2.28 11.54 -12.08
N GLU A 66 -3.24 12.45 -11.91
CA GLU A 66 -3.04 13.90 -12.08
C GLU A 66 -2.42 14.56 -10.84
N ARG A 67 -2.83 14.12 -9.66
CA ARG A 67 -2.42 14.68 -8.36
C ARG A 67 -2.18 13.55 -7.36
N PRO A 68 -1.00 12.92 -7.41
CA PRO A 68 -0.69 11.80 -6.54
C PRO A 68 -0.74 12.19 -5.07
N SER A 69 -1.52 11.43 -4.31
CA SER A 69 -1.50 11.47 -2.85
C SER A 69 -0.62 10.35 -2.32
N LEU A 70 0.20 10.65 -1.34
CA LEU A 70 1.16 9.72 -0.78
C LEU A 70 0.89 9.53 0.71
N LEU A 71 0.92 8.29 1.15
CA LEU A 71 0.99 7.95 2.56
C LEU A 71 2.46 7.82 2.94
N ILE A 72 2.92 8.70 3.80
CA ILE A 72 4.31 8.75 4.26
C ILE A 72 4.34 8.26 5.70
N THR A 73 5.01 7.16 5.94
CA THR A 73 5.18 6.58 7.27
C THR A 73 6.63 6.69 7.70
N PRO A 74 6.95 7.56 8.67
CA PRO A 74 8.29 7.65 9.21
C PRO A 74 8.58 6.46 10.13
N HIS A 75 9.74 5.87 9.98
CA HIS A 75 10.26 4.84 10.87
C HIS A 75 11.35 5.44 11.75
N CYS A 76 11.06 5.51 13.04
CA CYS A 76 11.98 6.03 14.05
C CYS A 76 12.59 4.88 14.87
N LEU A 77 13.85 5.01 15.22
CA LEU A 77 14.52 4.07 16.10
C LEU A 77 14.15 4.33 17.56
N ASP A 78 13.52 3.36 18.22
CA ASP A 78 13.19 3.48 19.65
C ASP A 78 14.42 3.24 20.54
N ARG A 79 15.32 2.35 20.12
CA ARG A 79 16.58 2.06 20.81
C ARG A 79 17.67 1.74 19.81
N VAL A 80 18.82 2.39 19.99
CA VAL A 80 20.08 1.97 19.38
C VAL A 80 20.85 1.21 20.46
N ILE A 81 21.00 -0.09 20.30
CA ILE A 81 21.84 -0.90 21.19
C ILE A 81 23.29 -0.72 20.75
N LYS A 82 24.14 -0.20 21.63
CA LYS A 82 25.57 -0.03 21.36
C LYS A 82 26.21 -1.38 21.01
N GLY A 83 26.72 -1.51 19.78
CA GLY A 83 27.36 -2.73 19.29
C GLY A 83 26.53 -3.61 18.34
N GLU A 84 25.25 -3.28 18.11
CA GLU A 84 24.45 -3.91 17.04
C GLU A 84 24.43 -2.97 15.82
N ASN A 85 24.70 -3.54 14.65
CA ASN A 85 24.70 -2.79 13.38
C ASN A 85 23.29 -2.45 12.89
N TRP A 86 22.24 -2.98 13.50
CA TRP A 86 20.85 -2.78 13.14
C TRP A 86 19.99 -2.47 14.35
N PRO A 87 19.04 -1.56 14.24
CA PRO A 87 18.11 -1.24 15.31
C PRO A 87 17.17 -2.41 15.58
N THR A 88 16.95 -2.69 16.85
CA THR A 88 16.13 -3.82 17.29
C THR A 88 14.64 -3.52 17.39
N THR A 89 14.25 -2.25 17.40
CA THR A 89 12.85 -1.84 17.50
C THR A 89 12.59 -0.58 16.68
N PHE A 90 11.50 -0.61 15.91
CA PHE A 90 10.99 0.54 15.17
C PHE A 90 9.64 0.95 15.75
N SER A 91 9.46 2.23 16.01
CA SER A 91 8.14 2.77 16.21
C SER A 91 7.65 3.36 14.90
N SER A 92 6.52 2.90 14.42
CA SER A 92 5.81 3.53 13.32
C SER A 92 4.48 4.05 13.82
N SER A 93 4.22 5.32 13.60
CA SER A 93 2.94 5.93 13.96
C SER A 93 2.23 6.34 12.68
N ILE A 94 1.22 5.57 12.28
CA ILE A 94 0.33 5.95 11.20
C ILE A 94 -0.83 6.75 11.80
N PHE A 95 -0.94 8.01 11.44
CA PHE A 95 -1.97 8.90 11.94
C PHE A 95 -2.94 9.28 10.83
N PHE A 96 -3.76 8.37 10.38
CA PHE A 96 -5.01 8.73 9.71
C PHE A 96 -5.97 7.56 9.87
N TYR A 97 -7.09 7.72 10.59
CA TYR A 97 -8.40 7.23 10.18
C TYR A 97 -9.42 7.25 11.32
N ARG A 98 -10.67 7.57 10.97
CA ARG A 98 -11.83 7.47 11.84
C ARG A 98 -12.24 6.04 12.11
N ASP A 99 -11.94 5.13 11.18
CA ASP A 99 -12.32 3.71 11.30
C ASP A 99 -11.06 2.85 11.30
N VAL A 100 -10.52 2.60 12.47
CA VAL A 100 -9.44 1.63 12.67
C VAL A 100 -10.04 0.28 12.95
N VAL A 101 -9.83 -0.68 12.06
CA VAL A 101 -10.13 -2.08 12.33
C VAL A 101 -8.92 -2.69 13.01
N THR A 102 -9.07 -3.03 14.29
CA THR A 102 -8.05 -3.78 15.01
C THR A 102 -8.22 -5.25 14.66
N LEU A 103 -7.19 -5.84 14.07
CA LEU A 103 -7.17 -7.27 13.81
C LEU A 103 -7.02 -8.04 15.13
N PRO A 104 -7.65 -9.22 15.26
CA PRO A 104 -7.47 -10.05 16.44
C PRO A 104 -6.00 -10.46 16.59
N GLU A 105 -5.60 -10.71 17.80
CA GLU A 105 -4.29 -11.32 18.04
C GLU A 105 -4.26 -12.73 17.46
N SER A 106 -3.14 -13.09 16.84
CA SER A 106 -2.93 -14.45 16.37
C SER A 106 -2.14 -15.24 17.42
N SER A 107 -2.53 -16.49 17.60
CA SER A 107 -1.81 -17.46 18.42
C SER A 107 -0.45 -17.87 17.83
N ARG A 108 -0.16 -17.46 16.59
CA ARG A 108 1.05 -17.84 15.83
C ARG A 108 2.21 -16.87 15.94
N ASN A 109 2.09 -15.79 16.70
CA ASN A 109 3.18 -14.90 16.99
C ASN A 109 4.13 -15.52 18.01
N VAL A 110 5.10 -16.27 17.56
CA VAL A 110 5.92 -17.09 18.45
C VAL A 110 7.26 -16.44 18.81
N LEU A 111 7.67 -15.38 18.14
CA LEU A 111 8.95 -14.75 18.44
C LEU A 111 8.75 -13.39 19.10
N PRO A 112 9.12 -13.27 20.39
CA PRO A 112 9.04 -12.00 21.09
C PRO A 112 9.99 -10.97 20.43
N GLY A 113 9.42 -9.92 19.89
CA GLY A 113 10.07 -8.61 19.80
C GLY A 113 11.05 -8.34 18.68
N ARG A 114 11.28 -9.22 17.67
CA ARG A 114 12.39 -8.99 16.74
C ARG A 114 12.10 -9.18 15.24
N VAL A 115 10.93 -9.58 14.84
CA VAL A 115 10.68 -9.85 13.40
C VAL A 115 9.47 -9.08 12.91
N ASN A 116 9.70 -8.14 12.03
CA ASN A 116 8.63 -7.55 11.22
C ASN A 116 8.19 -8.60 10.19
N LEU A 117 7.08 -9.25 10.50
CA LEU A 117 6.48 -10.22 9.60
C LEU A 117 5.99 -9.51 8.34
N SER A 118 6.24 -10.10 7.18
CA SER A 118 5.72 -9.57 5.93
C SER A 118 4.21 -9.74 5.87
N VAL A 119 3.52 -8.65 5.53
CA VAL A 119 2.07 -8.56 5.47
C VAL A 119 1.64 -8.14 4.08
N GLY A 120 0.65 -8.84 3.54
CA GLY A 120 -0.07 -8.48 2.33
C GLY A 120 -1.52 -8.11 2.65
N PHE A 121 -2.06 -7.15 1.91
CA PHE A 121 -3.45 -6.73 2.04
C PHE A 121 -4.05 -6.53 0.66
N GLY A 122 -5.20 -7.12 0.39
CA GLY A 122 -5.85 -6.95 -0.88
C GLY A 122 -7.32 -7.32 -0.85
N ARG A 123 -8.01 -7.06 -1.97
CA ARG A 123 -9.42 -7.37 -2.17
C ARG A 123 -9.57 -8.65 -2.98
N ASP A 124 -10.31 -9.60 -2.47
CA ASP A 124 -10.72 -10.81 -3.19
C ASP A 124 -11.67 -10.39 -4.34
N PRO A 125 -11.32 -10.65 -5.59
CA PRO A 125 -12.12 -10.20 -6.72
C PRO A 125 -13.49 -10.89 -6.81
N ARG A 126 -13.62 -12.12 -6.30
CA ARG A 126 -14.85 -12.91 -6.35
C ARG A 126 -15.84 -12.49 -5.28
N THR A 127 -15.38 -12.30 -4.05
CA THR A 127 -16.27 -11.99 -2.92
C THR A 127 -16.37 -10.49 -2.63
N GLY A 128 -15.43 -9.70 -3.14
CA GLY A 128 -15.31 -8.29 -2.83
C GLY A 128 -14.81 -7.99 -1.42
N MET A 129 -14.56 -9.02 -0.61
CA MET A 129 -14.05 -8.86 0.76
C MET A 129 -12.55 -8.58 0.77
N TYR A 130 -12.10 -7.88 1.80
CA TYR A 130 -10.68 -7.66 2.00
C TYR A 130 -10.06 -8.82 2.78
N LYS A 131 -8.84 -9.18 2.40
CA LYS A 131 -8.04 -10.20 3.08
C LYS A 131 -6.69 -9.60 3.50
N VAL A 132 -6.31 -9.89 4.74
CA VAL A 132 -4.96 -9.66 5.25
C VAL A 132 -4.25 -11.00 5.28
N VAL A 133 -3.10 -11.09 4.65
CA VAL A 133 -2.26 -12.30 4.61
C VAL A 133 -0.94 -11.96 5.28
N ARG A 134 -0.50 -12.78 6.20
CA ARG A 134 0.79 -12.57 6.86
C ARG A 134 1.56 -13.86 7.04
N SER A 135 2.86 -13.75 7.02
CA SER A 135 3.78 -14.86 7.32
C SER A 135 3.93 -15.04 8.83
N PHE A 136 4.27 -16.25 9.25
CA PHE A 136 4.73 -16.55 10.61
C PHE A 136 5.80 -17.66 10.54
N PHE A 137 6.66 -17.71 11.55
CA PHE A 137 7.67 -18.74 11.62
C PHE A 137 7.15 -19.96 12.38
N ARG A 138 7.31 -21.14 11.76
CA ARG A 138 7.13 -22.42 12.45
C ARG A 138 8.34 -22.71 13.33
N PRO A 139 8.21 -23.58 14.33
CA PRO A 139 9.35 -24.02 15.11
C PRO A 139 10.48 -24.52 14.19
N ARG A 140 11.72 -24.14 14.53
CA ARG A 140 12.90 -24.55 13.78
C ARG A 140 13.01 -26.07 13.75
N ASP A 141 13.18 -26.64 12.56
CA ASP A 141 13.52 -28.05 12.44
C ASP A 141 14.90 -28.27 13.06
N ARG A 142 14.95 -29.11 14.11
CA ARG A 142 16.18 -29.41 14.85
C ARG A 142 17.23 -30.17 14.01
N LYS A 143 16.80 -30.87 12.95
CA LYS A 143 17.69 -31.67 12.09
C LYS A 143 18.34 -30.81 11.01
N THR A 144 17.57 -30.01 10.33
CA THR A 144 18.06 -29.19 9.20
C THR A 144 18.49 -27.79 9.62
N GLY A 145 18.03 -27.32 10.77
CA GLY A 145 18.27 -25.96 11.23
C GLY A 145 17.51 -24.90 10.45
N ILE A 146 16.67 -25.30 9.51
CA ILE A 146 15.89 -24.42 8.65
C ILE A 146 14.60 -24.00 9.37
N PHE A 147 14.27 -22.71 9.26
CA PHE A 147 12.97 -22.19 9.69
C PHE A 147 11.96 -22.43 8.58
N ASN A 148 10.93 -23.19 8.88
CA ASN A 148 9.78 -23.28 8.00
C ASN A 148 8.86 -22.09 8.25
N MET A 149 8.33 -21.54 7.18
CA MET A 149 7.40 -20.43 7.22
C MET A 149 5.99 -20.94 6.91
N GLY A 150 5.02 -20.51 7.73
CA GLY A 150 3.61 -20.66 7.42
C GLY A 150 3.00 -19.33 7.05
N MET A 151 1.78 -19.35 6.51
CA MET A 151 0.98 -18.16 6.29
C MET A 151 -0.41 -18.31 6.86
N GLU A 152 -0.99 -17.20 7.29
CA GLU A 152 -2.36 -17.12 7.78
C GLU A 152 -3.11 -15.95 7.13
N VAL A 153 -4.41 -16.11 7.01
CA VAL A 153 -5.32 -15.17 6.38
C VAL A 153 -6.38 -14.74 7.37
N CYS A 154 -6.64 -13.44 7.41
CA CYS A 154 -7.80 -12.86 8.09
C CYS A 154 -8.68 -12.18 7.05
N THR A 155 -9.95 -12.63 6.92
CA THR A 155 -10.91 -12.01 6.00
C THR A 155 -11.70 -10.94 6.73
N LEU A 156 -11.81 -9.76 6.12
CA LEU A 156 -12.55 -8.61 6.64
C LEU A 156 -13.87 -8.46 5.89
N GLY A 157 -14.96 -8.15 6.60
CA GLY A 157 -16.23 -7.83 5.96
C GLY A 157 -17.26 -8.96 5.88
N GLY A 158 -17.01 -10.13 6.48
CA GLY A 158 -18.00 -11.20 6.62
C GLY A 158 -19.02 -10.85 7.73
N GLY A 159 -20.32 -10.88 7.40
CA GLY A 159 -21.39 -10.53 8.32
C GLY A 159 -21.36 -11.32 9.62
N GLY A 160 -21.26 -10.63 10.76
CA GLY A 160 -21.54 -11.15 12.10
C GLY A 160 -20.52 -12.09 12.73
N GLY A 161 -19.49 -12.54 12.04
CA GLY A 161 -18.44 -13.39 12.58
C GLY A 161 -17.27 -12.59 13.17
N ARG A 162 -16.67 -13.09 14.26
CA ARG A 162 -15.40 -12.56 14.74
C ARG A 162 -14.35 -12.76 13.65
N HIS A 163 -13.68 -11.70 13.24
CA HIS A 163 -12.49 -11.83 12.39
C HIS A 163 -11.52 -12.77 13.10
N CYS A 164 -11.11 -13.83 12.45
CA CYS A 164 -10.15 -14.77 13.01
C CYS A 164 -9.09 -15.10 11.98
N TRP A 165 -7.87 -15.27 12.46
CA TRP A 165 -6.78 -15.79 11.67
C TRP A 165 -6.99 -17.28 11.44
N ARG A 166 -6.76 -17.71 10.23
CA ARG A 166 -6.70 -19.13 9.86
C ARG A 166 -5.48 -19.37 9.00
N GLU A 167 -4.85 -20.51 9.18
CA GLU A 167 -3.73 -20.90 8.32
C GLU A 167 -4.22 -21.13 6.88
N THR A 168 -3.32 -20.88 5.94
CA THR A 168 -3.52 -21.27 4.53
C THR A 168 -3.56 -22.79 4.39
N ALA A 169 -4.24 -23.32 3.38
CA ALA A 169 -4.36 -24.75 3.15
C ALA A 169 -3.00 -25.44 2.88
N ALA A 170 -2.06 -24.68 2.32
CA ALA A 170 -0.70 -25.11 2.10
C ALA A 170 0.28 -24.06 2.64
N ASP A 171 1.47 -24.47 3.04
CA ASP A 171 2.55 -23.54 3.36
C ASP A 171 3.14 -22.94 2.07
N PRO A 172 3.72 -21.74 2.13
CA PRO A 172 4.42 -21.16 1.00
C PRO A 172 5.62 -22.05 0.62
N PRO A 173 5.88 -22.28 -0.69
CA PRO A 173 6.97 -23.13 -1.14
C PRO A 173 8.36 -22.57 -0.78
N TYR A 174 8.45 -21.28 -0.52
CA TYR A 174 9.68 -20.57 -0.11
C TYR A 174 9.38 -19.54 0.95
N PRO A 175 10.34 -19.24 1.84
CA PRO A 175 10.21 -18.14 2.80
C PRO A 175 10.18 -16.80 2.08
N VAL A 176 9.46 -15.84 2.65
CA VAL A 176 9.39 -14.46 2.15
C VAL A 176 10.24 -13.53 3.02
N GLU A 177 10.75 -12.46 2.43
CA GLU A 177 11.52 -11.45 3.14
C GLU A 177 10.70 -10.79 4.24
N ALA A 178 11.22 -10.77 5.45
CA ALA A 178 10.51 -10.32 6.64
C ALA A 178 10.27 -8.81 6.67
N TRP A 179 11.17 -8.01 6.10
CA TRP A 179 11.17 -6.54 6.21
C TRP A 179 10.46 -5.84 5.07
N VAL A 180 10.03 -6.57 4.07
CA VAL A 180 9.43 -6.04 2.83
C VAL A 180 7.92 -6.23 2.87
N THR A 181 7.19 -5.15 2.61
CA THR A 181 5.73 -5.21 2.46
C THR A 181 5.38 -5.83 1.11
N ALA A 182 4.47 -6.78 1.13
CA ALA A 182 3.95 -7.38 -0.09
C ALA A 182 3.21 -6.37 -0.96
N GLN A 183 3.23 -6.59 -2.26
CA GLN A 183 2.48 -5.78 -3.22
C GLN A 183 1.20 -6.50 -3.63
N SER A 184 0.08 -5.77 -3.64
CA SER A 184 -1.22 -6.34 -4.00
C SER A 184 -1.73 -5.70 -5.28
N VAL A 185 -2.00 -6.53 -6.28
CA VAL A 185 -2.50 -6.08 -7.58
C VAL A 185 -3.36 -7.17 -8.23
N LYS A 186 -4.44 -6.76 -8.91
CA LYS A 186 -5.30 -7.66 -9.70
C LYS A 186 -5.75 -8.94 -8.97
N GLY A 187 -6.08 -8.81 -7.67
CA GLY A 187 -6.57 -9.95 -6.86
C GLY A 187 -5.51 -10.94 -6.40
N ALA A 188 -4.25 -10.58 -6.47
CA ALA A 188 -3.13 -11.36 -5.95
C ALA A 188 -2.20 -10.52 -5.08
N VAL A 189 -1.45 -11.20 -4.23
CA VAL A 189 -0.40 -10.60 -3.39
C VAL A 189 0.93 -11.21 -3.78
N TYR A 190 1.96 -10.38 -3.92
CA TYR A 190 3.29 -10.77 -4.36
C TYR A 190 4.34 -10.42 -3.31
N TRP A 191 5.25 -11.34 -3.06
CA TRP A 191 6.38 -11.18 -2.15
C TRP A 191 7.70 -11.47 -2.85
N THR A 192 8.73 -10.80 -2.38
CA THR A 192 10.11 -11.23 -2.61
C THR A 192 10.42 -12.44 -1.74
N ILE A 193 11.18 -13.39 -2.30
CA ILE A 193 11.60 -14.61 -1.60
C ILE A 193 12.87 -14.33 -0.83
N ASP A 194 12.94 -14.77 0.42
CA ASP A 194 14.18 -14.76 1.19
C ASP A 194 15.13 -15.81 0.64
N ILE A 195 16.10 -15.35 -0.14
CA ILE A 195 17.10 -16.21 -0.81
C ILE A 195 18.34 -16.47 0.04
N SER A 196 18.41 -15.95 1.27
CA SER A 196 19.63 -15.95 2.11
C SER A 196 20.20 -17.36 2.33
N HIS A 197 19.33 -18.37 2.40
CA HIS A 197 19.71 -19.76 2.71
C HIS A 197 19.33 -20.76 1.61
N LEU A 198 18.87 -20.27 0.45
CA LEU A 198 18.39 -21.13 -0.65
C LEU A 198 19.50 -21.39 -1.68
N LYS A 199 19.68 -22.66 -2.06
CA LYS A 199 20.56 -23.11 -3.14
C LYS A 199 19.90 -24.26 -3.89
N PRO A 200 19.63 -24.18 -5.21
CA PRO A 200 19.73 -22.95 -6.03
C PRO A 200 18.73 -21.87 -5.61
N ARG A 201 19.05 -20.62 -5.90
CA ARG A 201 18.16 -19.50 -5.63
C ARG A 201 17.01 -19.47 -6.63
N PRO A 202 15.75 -19.42 -6.18
CA PRO A 202 14.63 -19.27 -7.10
C PRO A 202 14.65 -17.88 -7.75
N HIS A 203 14.59 -17.83 -9.08
CA HIS A 203 14.49 -16.61 -9.86
C HIS A 203 13.02 -16.22 -10.07
N SER A 204 12.31 -16.02 -8.98
CA SER A 204 10.86 -15.86 -8.99
C SER A 204 10.37 -15.07 -7.78
N LEU A 205 9.15 -14.56 -7.90
CA LEU A 205 8.35 -14.02 -6.80
C LEU A 205 7.39 -15.10 -6.28
N LEU A 206 7.04 -15.01 -5.01
CA LEU A 206 5.93 -15.75 -4.47
C LEU A 206 4.64 -14.99 -4.70
N ARG A 207 3.65 -15.61 -5.34
CA ARG A 207 2.31 -15.09 -5.58
C ARG A 207 1.28 -15.86 -4.78
N PHE A 208 0.35 -15.15 -4.14
CA PHE A 208 -0.82 -15.72 -3.47
C PHE A 208 -2.10 -15.16 -4.08
N GLY A 209 -2.93 -16.01 -4.66
CA GLY A 209 -4.24 -15.63 -5.18
C GLY A 209 -5.22 -15.35 -4.05
N LEU A 210 -5.86 -14.18 -4.05
CA LEU A 210 -6.83 -13.84 -3.00
C LEU A 210 -8.18 -14.55 -3.19
N GLU A 211 -8.48 -14.99 -4.41
CA GLU A 211 -9.71 -15.71 -4.72
C GLU A 211 -9.63 -17.19 -4.32
N ASP A 212 -8.57 -17.87 -4.73
CA ASP A 212 -8.38 -19.32 -4.56
C ASP A 212 -7.45 -19.69 -3.39
N GLU A 213 -6.80 -18.68 -2.80
CA GLU A 213 -5.85 -18.82 -1.69
C GLU A 213 -4.73 -19.82 -1.97
N ALA A 214 -4.29 -19.86 -3.22
CA ALA A 214 -3.24 -20.76 -3.68
C ALA A 214 -1.93 -20.00 -3.94
N PHE A 215 -0.82 -20.66 -3.55
CA PHE A 215 0.51 -20.15 -3.85
C PHE A 215 0.93 -20.56 -5.27
N ARG A 216 1.58 -19.65 -5.96
CA ARG A 216 2.18 -19.83 -7.27
C ARG A 216 3.50 -19.08 -7.34
N MET A 217 4.32 -19.45 -8.32
CA MET A 217 5.58 -18.75 -8.58
C MET A 217 5.43 -17.92 -9.83
N THR A 218 5.87 -16.66 -9.79
CA THR A 218 5.92 -15.73 -10.92
C THR A 218 7.39 -15.49 -11.25
N ASN A 219 7.88 -15.98 -12.39
CA ASN A 219 9.29 -15.83 -12.75
C ASN A 219 9.63 -14.35 -12.95
N LEU A 220 10.85 -13.99 -12.56
CA LEU A 220 11.45 -12.69 -12.82
C LEU A 220 11.91 -12.59 -14.27
N PRO A 221 12.18 -11.38 -14.79
CA PRO A 221 12.77 -11.21 -16.12
C PRO A 221 14.11 -11.93 -16.25
N ASP A 222 14.34 -12.67 -17.35
CA ASP A 222 15.58 -13.41 -17.58
C ASP A 222 16.83 -12.53 -17.60
N SER A 223 16.64 -11.25 -18.00
CA SER A 223 17.72 -10.24 -18.05
C SER A 223 18.05 -9.65 -16.67
N LEU A 224 17.24 -9.93 -15.66
CA LEU A 224 17.57 -9.51 -14.30
C LEU A 224 18.76 -10.32 -13.82
N ALA A 225 19.85 -9.65 -13.44
CA ALA A 225 21.06 -10.32 -13.00
C ALA A 225 20.77 -11.30 -11.87
N THR A 226 21.33 -12.50 -11.96
CA THR A 226 21.15 -13.59 -10.97
C THR A 226 22.24 -13.64 -9.92
N GLY A 227 23.13 -12.64 -9.89
CA GLY A 227 24.31 -12.59 -9.01
C GLY A 227 24.01 -12.28 -7.54
N ASP A 228 25.02 -12.48 -6.70
CA ASP A 228 24.99 -11.99 -5.31
C ASP A 228 24.99 -10.47 -5.32
N GLY A 229 23.94 -9.86 -4.75
CA GLY A 229 23.85 -8.41 -4.63
C GLY A 229 22.86 -7.72 -5.57
N VAL A 230 22.05 -8.46 -6.32
CA VAL A 230 20.95 -7.85 -7.09
C VAL A 230 19.87 -7.39 -6.12
N PHE A 231 19.66 -6.09 -6.06
CA PHE A 231 18.56 -5.50 -5.33
C PHE A 231 17.50 -5.03 -6.31
N PHE A 232 16.30 -5.55 -6.15
CA PHE A 232 15.14 -5.01 -6.84
C PHE A 232 14.04 -4.67 -5.83
N ASN A 233 13.23 -3.70 -6.18
CA ASN A 233 12.05 -3.33 -5.41
C ASN A 233 10.79 -3.71 -6.18
N LEU A 234 9.79 -4.21 -5.46
CA LEU A 234 8.44 -4.38 -5.99
C LEU A 234 7.58 -3.20 -5.57
N ASN A 235 6.79 -2.71 -6.49
CA ASN A 235 5.76 -1.72 -6.23
C ASN A 235 4.60 -1.86 -7.22
N VAL A 236 3.53 -1.12 -6.99
CA VAL A 236 2.39 -1.05 -7.91
C VAL A 236 2.31 0.36 -8.45
N MET A 237 2.37 0.50 -9.78
CA MET A 237 2.17 1.77 -10.46
C MET A 237 1.07 1.62 -11.50
N ARG A 238 0.11 2.54 -11.52
CA ARG A 238 -1.05 2.52 -12.44
C ARG A 238 -1.80 1.19 -12.45
N GLY A 239 -1.89 0.52 -11.28
CA GLY A 239 -2.58 -0.77 -11.15
C GLY A 239 -1.84 -1.97 -11.76
N GLU A 240 -0.55 -1.82 -12.07
CA GLU A 240 0.32 -2.88 -12.59
C GLU A 240 1.46 -3.17 -11.62
N LEU A 241 1.84 -4.46 -11.52
CA LEU A 241 3.01 -4.84 -10.73
C LEU A 241 4.27 -4.42 -11.45
N CYS A 242 5.10 -3.68 -10.75
CA CYS A 242 6.36 -3.17 -11.26
C CYS A 242 7.53 -3.73 -10.46
N LEU A 243 8.59 -4.04 -11.16
CA LEU A 243 9.89 -4.41 -10.61
C LEU A 243 10.88 -3.32 -11.00
N THR A 244 11.58 -2.79 -10.01
CA THR A 244 12.66 -1.83 -10.23
C THR A 244 13.97 -2.53 -9.98
N ASP A 245 14.73 -2.69 -11.04
CA ASP A 245 16.09 -3.22 -11.00
C ASP A 245 17.04 -2.10 -10.59
N ASN A 246 17.59 -2.20 -9.39
CA ASN A 246 18.50 -1.20 -8.85
C ASN A 246 19.94 -1.64 -9.05
N PRO A 247 20.80 -0.78 -9.65
CA PRO A 247 22.18 -1.12 -9.87
C PRO A 247 22.93 -1.32 -8.55
N VAL A 248 23.78 -2.31 -8.52
CA VAL A 248 24.72 -2.59 -7.43
C VAL A 248 26.12 -2.57 -8.01
N GLY A 249 26.97 -1.65 -7.61
CA GLY A 249 28.35 -1.54 -8.06
C GLY A 249 28.74 -0.13 -8.54
N GLU A 250 29.76 -0.07 -9.40
CA GLU A 250 30.24 1.20 -9.96
C GLU A 250 29.14 1.92 -10.77
N PRO A 251 29.04 3.26 -10.64
CA PRO A 251 27.87 4.02 -11.08
C PRO A 251 27.62 4.06 -12.59
N ASP A 252 28.57 3.72 -13.42
CA ASP A 252 28.55 4.16 -14.83
C ASP A 252 27.92 3.19 -15.83
N ASP A 253 27.66 1.93 -15.48
CA ASP A 253 27.26 0.93 -16.48
C ASP A 253 25.81 0.46 -16.47
N HIS A 254 25.06 0.65 -15.39
CA HIS A 254 23.72 0.10 -15.30
C HIS A 254 22.66 1.11 -14.86
N PRO A 255 21.82 1.59 -15.77
CA PRO A 255 20.69 2.44 -15.42
C PRO A 255 19.65 1.68 -14.62
N VAL A 256 18.90 2.36 -13.76
CA VAL A 256 17.72 1.79 -13.11
C VAL A 256 16.67 1.44 -14.17
N MET A 257 16.29 0.18 -14.23
CA MET A 257 15.24 -0.30 -15.14
C MET A 257 13.97 -0.57 -14.38
N ILE A 258 12.84 -0.14 -14.92
CA ILE A 258 11.51 -0.45 -14.39
C ILE A 258 10.82 -1.39 -15.37
N TRP A 259 10.54 -2.59 -14.89
CA TRP A 259 9.84 -3.64 -15.60
C TRP A 259 8.38 -3.68 -15.16
N ILE A 260 7.47 -3.98 -16.08
CA ILE A 260 6.05 -4.14 -15.79
C ILE A 260 5.66 -5.59 -16.10
N LEU A 261 4.94 -6.21 -15.17
CA LEU A 261 4.36 -7.53 -15.37
C LEU A 261 3.12 -7.39 -16.28
N VAL A 262 3.26 -7.83 -17.52
CA VAL A 262 2.19 -7.78 -18.52
C VAL A 262 1.29 -9.00 -18.40
N GLU A 263 1.90 -10.20 -18.33
CA GLU A 263 1.19 -11.45 -18.18
C GLU A 263 1.78 -12.27 -17.04
N ASP A 264 0.92 -12.71 -16.12
CA ASP A 264 1.31 -13.56 -15.00
C ASP A 264 0.89 -15.02 -15.26
N ASN A 265 1.70 -15.71 -16.04
CA ASN A 265 1.50 -17.11 -16.41
C ASN A 265 2.45 -18.06 -15.63
N GLY A 266 2.81 -17.68 -14.42
CA GLY A 266 3.73 -18.46 -13.56
C GLY A 266 5.13 -18.54 -14.14
N PRO A 267 5.61 -19.74 -14.53
CA PRO A 267 6.95 -19.89 -15.12
C PRO A 267 7.13 -19.19 -16.47
N ARG A 268 6.03 -18.85 -17.14
CA ARG A 268 6.02 -18.14 -18.43
C ARG A 268 5.50 -16.70 -18.29
N SER A 269 5.73 -16.08 -17.14
CA SER A 269 5.35 -14.68 -16.92
C SER A 269 6.13 -13.76 -17.84
N VAL A 270 5.43 -12.76 -18.37
CA VAL A 270 5.98 -11.81 -19.34
C VAL A 270 6.18 -10.46 -18.68
N TRP A 271 7.42 -10.01 -18.68
CA TRP A 271 7.82 -8.70 -18.18
C TRP A 271 8.30 -7.83 -19.34
N GLU A 272 7.86 -6.58 -19.36
CA GLU A 272 8.31 -5.58 -20.33
C GLU A 272 9.15 -4.51 -19.63
N PRO A 273 10.36 -4.18 -20.12
CA PRO A 273 11.11 -3.02 -19.68
C PRO A 273 10.38 -1.77 -20.18
N ARG A 274 9.82 -0.98 -19.28
CA ARG A 274 9.00 0.17 -19.66
C ARG A 274 9.70 1.50 -19.49
N TYR A 275 10.50 1.64 -18.43
CA TYR A 275 11.17 2.90 -18.13
C TYR A 275 12.64 2.66 -17.79
N LYS A 276 13.49 3.53 -18.33
CA LYS A 276 14.92 3.56 -18.08
C LYS A 276 15.26 4.88 -17.40
N LEU A 277 15.75 4.81 -16.16
CA LEU A 277 16.16 5.97 -15.41
C LEU A 277 17.69 6.00 -15.37
N ASN A 278 18.29 7.09 -15.83
CA ASN A 278 19.76 7.27 -15.77
C ASN A 278 20.14 7.74 -14.36
N LEU A 279 19.95 6.86 -13.39
CA LEU A 279 20.30 7.08 -11.99
C LEU A 279 21.39 6.08 -11.60
N THR A 280 22.33 6.55 -10.83
CA THR A 280 23.49 5.78 -10.35
C THR A 280 23.31 5.26 -8.92
N VAL A 281 22.13 5.51 -8.35
CA VAL A 281 21.80 5.12 -6.97
C VAL A 281 20.47 4.39 -6.93
N PRO A 282 20.33 3.40 -6.05
CA PRO A 282 19.06 2.72 -5.86
C PRO A 282 17.95 3.69 -5.48
N CYS A 283 16.80 3.55 -6.11
CA CYS A 283 15.64 4.38 -5.85
C CYS A 283 14.36 3.53 -5.80
N GLN A 284 13.31 4.09 -5.21
CA GLN A 284 11.98 3.51 -5.24
C GLN A 284 11.07 4.40 -6.09
N PRO A 285 10.73 3.99 -7.32
CA PRO A 285 9.70 4.67 -8.10
C PRO A 285 8.35 4.56 -7.41
N LEU A 286 7.61 5.65 -7.37
CA LEU A 286 6.32 5.73 -6.69
C LEU A 286 5.18 5.90 -7.69
N SER A 287 5.41 6.71 -8.73
CA SER A 287 4.38 7.05 -9.71
C SER A 287 4.99 7.61 -10.98
N ILE A 288 4.23 7.48 -12.06
CA ILE A 288 4.48 8.17 -13.31
C ILE A 288 3.48 9.31 -13.44
N LEU A 289 3.99 10.51 -13.50
CA LEU A 289 3.20 11.73 -13.60
C LEU A 289 2.60 11.89 -15.02
N PRO A 290 1.57 12.73 -15.19
CA PRO A 290 0.91 12.95 -16.49
C PRO A 290 1.86 13.44 -17.59
N ASP A 291 2.89 14.19 -17.22
CA ASP A 291 3.92 14.70 -18.12
C ASP A 291 5.02 13.70 -18.47
N GLY A 292 4.89 12.45 -18.00
CA GLY A 292 5.86 11.37 -18.22
C GLY A 292 7.04 11.37 -17.24
N ALA A 293 7.14 12.34 -16.34
CA ALA A 293 8.14 12.32 -15.31
C ALA A 293 7.85 11.23 -14.26
N VAL A 294 8.89 10.74 -13.60
CA VAL A 294 8.77 9.71 -12.57
C VAL A 294 8.98 10.32 -11.19
N LEU A 295 8.00 10.14 -10.32
CA LEU A 295 8.15 10.47 -8.91
C LEU A 295 8.87 9.33 -8.21
N ILE A 296 9.99 9.62 -7.57
CA ILE A 296 10.82 8.64 -6.89
C ILE A 296 11.05 9.02 -5.43
N SER A 297 11.13 8.02 -4.57
CA SER A 297 11.68 8.14 -3.23
C SER A 297 13.16 7.78 -3.28
N LEU A 298 13.99 8.67 -2.79
CA LEU A 298 15.43 8.51 -2.76
C LEU A 298 15.97 9.02 -1.42
N PHE A 299 16.37 8.10 -0.54
CA PHE A 299 16.76 8.38 0.84
C PHE A 299 15.65 9.13 1.62
N ASP A 300 15.94 10.33 2.04
CA ASP A 300 15.08 11.24 2.81
C ASP A 300 14.29 12.25 1.95
N LYS A 301 14.29 12.07 0.61
CA LYS A 301 13.70 13.03 -0.32
C LYS A 301 12.77 12.39 -1.32
N LEU A 302 11.69 13.09 -1.61
CA LEU A 302 10.88 12.86 -2.81
C LEU A 302 11.46 13.69 -3.94
N ARG A 303 11.69 13.04 -5.07
CA ARG A 303 12.28 13.66 -6.26
C ARG A 303 11.44 13.38 -7.49
N ARG A 304 11.44 14.33 -8.39
CA ARG A 304 10.87 14.20 -9.72
C ARG A 304 12.00 14.01 -10.70
N TYR A 305 12.00 12.89 -11.41
CA TYR A 305 12.92 12.59 -12.47
C TYR A 305 12.23 12.82 -13.82
N ASP A 306 12.85 13.62 -14.67
CA ASP A 306 12.41 13.84 -16.04
C ASP A 306 13.23 12.95 -16.99
N PRO A 307 12.60 11.95 -17.67
CA PRO A 307 13.33 11.05 -18.56
C PRO A 307 13.91 11.72 -19.81
N GLN A 308 13.36 12.87 -20.23
CA GLN A 308 13.80 13.58 -21.43
C GLN A 308 15.04 14.43 -21.13
N SER A 309 14.97 15.29 -20.12
CA SER A 309 16.08 16.13 -19.70
C SER A 309 17.10 15.41 -18.82
N LYS A 310 16.73 14.22 -18.28
CA LYS A 310 17.49 13.46 -17.26
C LYS A 310 17.70 14.26 -15.98
N GLU A 311 16.90 15.27 -15.74
CA GLU A 311 17.00 16.14 -14.58
C GLU A 311 16.28 15.52 -13.38
N LEU A 312 16.92 15.67 -12.22
CA LEU A 312 16.39 15.19 -10.94
C LEU A 312 16.15 16.38 -10.00
N THR A 313 14.90 16.74 -9.80
CA THR A 313 14.50 17.86 -8.95
C THR A 313 13.92 17.40 -7.63
N VAL A 314 14.23 18.09 -6.53
CA VAL A 314 13.66 17.80 -5.21
C VAL A 314 12.25 18.37 -5.15
N VAL A 315 11.27 17.49 -4.88
CA VAL A 315 9.87 17.87 -4.66
C VAL A 315 9.62 18.16 -3.18
N CYS A 316 10.16 17.32 -2.30
CA CYS A 316 9.97 17.44 -0.87
C CYS A 316 11.12 16.79 -0.09
N GLU A 317 11.56 17.45 0.97
CA GLU A 317 12.45 16.87 1.97
C GLU A 317 11.60 16.24 3.08
N LEU A 318 11.69 14.91 3.22
CA LEU A 318 10.80 14.14 4.11
C LEU A 318 11.08 14.42 5.59
N ASP A 319 12.31 14.72 5.94
CA ASP A 319 12.73 15.09 7.30
C ASP A 319 12.21 16.48 7.72
N SER A 320 11.91 17.35 6.75
CA SER A 320 11.35 18.68 6.97
C SER A 320 9.83 18.66 7.20
N LEU A 321 9.16 17.53 6.94
CA LEU A 321 7.72 17.40 7.07
C LEU A 321 7.25 17.62 8.50
N ARG A 322 6.24 18.47 8.66
CA ARG A 322 5.62 18.75 9.95
C ARG A 322 4.29 18.02 10.06
N PHE A 323 4.21 17.13 11.03
CA PHE A 323 3.00 16.37 11.28
C PHE A 323 1.97 17.18 12.05
N ARG A 324 0.74 17.20 11.57
CA ARG A 324 -0.40 17.81 12.27
C ARG A 324 -0.96 16.79 13.25
N ARG A 325 -0.82 17.03 14.56
CA ARG A 325 -1.58 16.29 15.56
C ARG A 325 -3.02 16.82 15.65
N ALA A 326 -3.96 15.95 16.06
CA ALA A 326 -5.35 16.35 16.35
C ALA A 326 -5.43 17.42 17.46
N SER A 327 -4.48 17.49 18.39
CA SER A 327 -4.28 18.61 19.29
C SER A 327 -3.33 19.61 18.65
N ARG A 328 -3.67 20.88 18.65
CA ARG A 328 -3.03 22.04 18.01
C ARG A 328 -1.51 22.25 18.24
N SER A 329 -0.81 21.29 18.76
CA SER A 329 0.63 21.33 19.03
C SER A 329 1.44 20.93 17.79
N ARG A 330 2.20 21.85 17.22
CA ARG A 330 3.25 21.58 16.23
C ARG A 330 4.43 20.98 16.98
N ARG A 331 4.77 19.72 16.75
CA ARG A 331 6.02 19.16 17.26
C ARG A 331 7.12 19.23 16.18
N PRO A 332 8.38 19.44 16.62
CA PRO A 332 9.53 19.42 15.73
C PRO A 332 9.77 18.01 15.16
N ALA A 333 10.66 17.96 14.17
CA ALA A 333 11.06 16.73 13.47
C ALA A 333 11.19 15.52 14.40
N LEU A 334 10.84 14.38 13.88
CA LEU A 334 10.93 13.11 14.60
C LEU A 334 12.39 12.85 14.99
N LYS A 335 12.61 12.56 16.26
CA LYS A 335 13.94 12.17 16.75
C LYS A 335 14.23 10.73 16.29
N ASN A 336 15.50 10.46 15.97
CA ASN A 336 15.97 9.14 15.55
C ASN A 336 15.24 8.59 14.31
N LEU A 337 14.94 9.46 13.36
CA LEU A 337 14.39 9.05 12.08
C LEU A 337 15.40 8.18 11.34
N HIS A 338 14.96 7.01 10.87
CA HIS A 338 15.80 6.05 10.16
C HIS A 338 15.49 6.03 8.66
N PHE A 339 14.23 5.82 8.32
CA PHE A 339 13.76 5.88 6.93
C PHE A 339 12.27 6.20 6.84
N PHE A 340 11.81 6.49 5.64
CA PHE A 340 10.41 6.70 5.33
C PHE A 340 9.91 5.57 4.44
N ASN A 341 8.75 5.02 4.78
CA ASN A 341 7.99 4.23 3.83
C ASN A 341 7.01 5.18 3.13
N VAL A 342 7.10 5.25 1.81
CA VAL A 342 6.26 6.12 0.98
C VAL A 342 5.49 5.25 0.02
N ILE A 343 4.17 5.29 0.12
CA ILE A 343 3.29 4.50 -0.73
C ILE A 343 2.21 5.37 -1.38
N PRO A 344 1.80 5.04 -2.60
CA PRO A 344 0.64 5.65 -3.23
C PRO A 344 -0.62 5.46 -2.37
N TYR A 345 -1.43 6.51 -2.27
CA TYR A 345 -2.64 6.50 -1.47
C TYR A 345 -3.83 7.02 -2.26
N THR A 346 -4.89 6.23 -2.31
CA THR A 346 -6.18 6.64 -2.89
C THR A 346 -7.25 6.65 -1.82
N GLU A 347 -7.93 7.77 -1.67
CA GLU A 347 -9.07 7.87 -0.75
C GLU A 347 -10.22 6.96 -1.17
N SER A 348 -10.86 6.30 -0.21
CA SER A 348 -11.98 5.41 -0.47
C SER A 348 -13.06 5.51 0.59
N LEU A 349 -14.32 5.46 0.16
CA LEU A 349 -15.51 5.25 1.00
C LEU A 349 -15.86 3.77 1.18
N VAL A 350 -15.11 2.87 0.52
CA VAL A 350 -15.37 1.42 0.59
C VAL A 350 -15.23 0.97 2.05
N PRO A 351 -16.28 0.42 2.66
CA PRO A 351 -16.21 -0.02 4.04
C PRO A 351 -15.31 -1.26 4.14
N LEU A 352 -14.43 -1.29 5.14
CA LEU A 352 -13.62 -2.47 5.45
C LEU A 352 -14.47 -3.61 6.05
N VAL A 353 -15.65 -3.26 6.59
CA VAL A 353 -16.59 -4.21 7.17
C VAL A 353 -17.94 -3.97 6.53
N VAL A 354 -18.49 -4.98 5.86
CA VAL A 354 -19.89 -4.95 5.39
C VAL A 354 -20.77 -5.14 6.62
N ARG A 355 -21.46 -4.08 7.06
CA ARG A 355 -22.51 -4.23 8.07
C ARG A 355 -23.65 -5.00 7.39
N SER A 356 -23.97 -6.19 7.89
CA SER A 356 -25.23 -6.84 7.55
C SER A 356 -26.36 -5.91 7.97
N SER A 357 -27.15 -5.49 7.01
CA SER A 357 -28.41 -4.76 7.16
C SER A 357 -29.43 -5.58 7.94
#